data_925b178d121f5d4eb317107c02bd7618
#
_entry.id   925b178d121f5d4eb317107c02bd7618
#
_cell.length_a   1.000
_cell.length_b   1.000
_cell.length_c   1.000
_cell.angle_alpha   90.00
_cell.angle_beta   90.00
_cell.angle_gamma   90.00
#
_symmetry.space_group_name_H-M   'P 1'
#
loop_
_entity.id
_entity.type
_entity.pdbx_description
1 polymer ?
#
loop_
_entity_poly.entity_id
_entity_poly.type
_entity_poly.pdbx_seq_one_letter_code
_entity_poly.pdbx_strand_id
1 'polypeptide(L)'
;CQTTNLPWLLDAEELKIKLNTSKVKLLNDLEAMALGMLYLPEHDLLELNPDAEVQAGNIAVIAAGTGLGEAILYWDGDKHHPMATEGGHSDLAAQNAQQYLLLAYLRKSYPDHVSCERILSGIGFSHLYDFLCDQGFAPPCPDVPDTQSDIDRNAVISRLGVSGEDSLCAEAVRLFVELYGAETGNLALKSLATGGVFIGGGIGAKIVSAMQDGNFMRAFK
;
A
#
# COMPACT_ATOMS: atom_id res chain seq x y z
N CYS A 1 -11.04 18.91 14.08
CA CYS A 1 -10.48 17.58 13.83
C CYS A 1 -9.65 17.12 15.04
N GLN A 2 -9.89 15.93 15.55
CA GLN A 2 -9.05 15.29 16.57
C GLN A 2 -8.01 14.43 15.86
N THR A 3 -6.73 14.53 16.26
CA THR A 3 -5.67 13.72 15.68
C THR A 3 -5.70 12.30 16.24
N THR A 4 -5.42 11.30 15.42
CA THR A 4 -5.57 9.87 15.80
C THR A 4 -4.57 9.43 16.89
N ASN A 5 -3.33 9.93 16.84
CA ASN A 5 -2.24 9.47 17.71
C ASN A 5 -1.72 10.54 18.69
N LEU A 6 -2.34 11.71 18.74
CA LEU A 6 -1.91 12.82 19.59
C LEU A 6 -3.14 13.43 20.27
N PRO A 7 -2.99 13.97 21.50
CA PRO A 7 -4.11 14.58 22.24
C PRO A 7 -4.46 15.99 21.71
N TRP A 8 -4.18 16.28 20.45
CA TRP A 8 -4.39 17.61 19.87
C TRP A 8 -5.73 17.71 19.18
N LEU A 9 -6.39 18.83 19.39
CA LEU A 9 -7.54 19.25 18.65
C LEU A 9 -7.12 20.35 17.67
N LEU A 10 -7.23 20.06 16.38
CA LEU A 10 -6.96 21.04 15.32
C LEU A 10 -8.28 21.66 14.87
N ASP A 11 -8.37 23.00 14.97
CA ASP A 11 -9.51 23.78 14.50
C ASP A 11 -9.08 24.68 13.34
N ALA A 12 -9.74 24.51 12.18
CA ALA A 12 -9.42 25.27 10.98
C ALA A 12 -9.68 26.77 11.15
N GLU A 13 -10.72 27.16 11.91
CA GLU A 13 -11.04 28.58 12.13
C GLU A 13 -9.99 29.24 13.05
N GLU A 14 -9.54 28.52 14.07
CA GLU A 14 -8.46 29.02 14.94
C GLU A 14 -7.15 29.19 14.14
N LEU A 15 -6.85 28.23 13.25
CA LEU A 15 -5.69 28.32 12.37
C LEU A 15 -5.79 29.47 11.36
N LYS A 16 -6.99 29.75 10.81
CA LYS A 16 -7.20 30.94 9.95
C LYS A 16 -6.83 32.23 10.66
N ILE A 17 -7.27 32.35 11.92
CA ILE A 17 -6.99 33.53 12.73
C ILE A 17 -5.48 33.64 13.02
N LYS A 18 -4.87 32.56 13.51
CA LYS A 18 -3.44 32.54 13.89
C LYS A 18 -2.52 32.78 12.70
N LEU A 19 -2.85 32.27 11.52
CA LEU A 19 -2.05 32.37 10.29
C LEU A 19 -2.44 33.60 9.45
N ASN A 20 -3.41 34.40 9.90
CA ASN A 20 -3.94 35.56 9.18
C ASN A 20 -4.31 35.24 7.73
N THR A 21 -5.04 34.14 7.48
CA THR A 21 -5.45 33.70 6.15
C THR A 21 -6.85 33.12 6.20
N SER A 22 -7.63 33.33 5.15
CA SER A 22 -8.95 32.70 5.00
C SER A 22 -8.89 31.29 4.38
N LYS A 23 -7.71 30.89 3.89
CA LYS A 23 -7.52 29.63 3.13
C LYS A 23 -6.81 28.60 4.00
N VAL A 24 -7.55 27.92 4.86
CA VAL A 24 -7.09 26.77 5.63
C VAL A 24 -8.01 25.59 5.35
N LYS A 25 -7.44 24.47 4.96
CA LYS A 25 -8.10 23.16 4.83
C LYS A 25 -7.30 22.15 5.63
N LEU A 26 -7.98 21.38 6.49
CA LEU A 26 -7.38 20.21 7.13
C LEU A 26 -7.60 19.02 6.20
N LEU A 27 -6.53 18.29 5.96
CA LEU A 27 -6.53 17.06 5.15
C LEU A 27 -5.99 15.94 6.04
N ASN A 28 -6.39 14.69 5.79
CA ASN A 28 -5.64 13.59 6.33
C ASN A 28 -4.30 13.45 5.58
N ASP A 29 -3.38 12.65 6.11
CA ASP A 29 -2.04 12.46 5.54
C ASP A 29 -2.09 11.91 4.11
N LEU A 30 -2.99 10.97 3.85
CA LEU A 30 -3.15 10.36 2.54
C LEU A 30 -3.78 11.30 1.51
N GLU A 31 -4.78 12.12 1.91
CA GLU A 31 -5.33 13.17 1.05
C GLU A 31 -4.24 14.19 0.66
N ALA A 32 -3.41 14.57 1.64
CA ALA A 32 -2.31 15.50 1.41
C ALA A 32 -1.26 14.91 0.47
N MET A 33 -0.90 13.63 0.67
CA MET A 33 0.01 12.91 -0.21
C MET A 33 -0.56 12.80 -1.63
N ALA A 34 -1.82 12.40 -1.77
CA ALA A 34 -2.49 12.26 -3.05
C ALA A 34 -2.48 13.57 -3.86
N LEU A 35 -2.80 14.69 -3.22
CA LEU A 35 -2.70 16.00 -3.86
C LEU A 35 -1.24 16.36 -4.21
N GLY A 36 -0.30 16.04 -3.34
CA GLY A 36 1.12 16.29 -3.56
C GLY A 36 1.68 15.58 -4.79
N MET A 37 1.22 14.36 -5.05
CA MET A 37 1.66 13.57 -6.21
C MET A 37 1.36 14.23 -7.55
N LEU A 38 0.30 15.05 -7.64
CA LEU A 38 -0.04 15.80 -8.87
C LEU A 38 1.01 16.86 -9.23
N TYR A 39 1.86 17.23 -8.29
CA TYR A 39 2.87 18.27 -8.45
C TYR A 39 4.30 17.73 -8.50
N LEU A 40 4.46 16.40 -8.43
CA LEU A 40 5.78 15.79 -8.59
C LEU A 40 6.25 15.93 -10.04
N PRO A 41 7.51 16.29 -10.26
CA PRO A 41 8.08 16.29 -11.60
C PRO A 41 8.21 14.85 -12.13
N GLU A 42 8.12 14.68 -13.43
CA GLU A 42 8.16 13.37 -14.09
C GLU A 42 9.40 12.53 -13.72
N HIS A 43 10.54 13.16 -13.48
CA HIS A 43 11.77 12.45 -13.12
C HIS A 43 11.75 11.85 -11.69
N ASP A 44 10.79 12.25 -10.84
CA ASP A 44 10.57 11.65 -9.51
C ASP A 44 9.55 10.51 -9.56
N LEU A 45 8.96 10.25 -10.73
CA LEU A 45 7.99 9.19 -10.95
C LEU A 45 8.60 8.05 -11.74
N LEU A 46 8.31 6.82 -11.34
CA LEU A 46 8.63 5.62 -12.10
C LEU A 46 7.36 5.08 -12.76
N GLU A 47 7.36 5.03 -14.08
CA GLU A 47 6.25 4.45 -14.85
C GLU A 47 6.32 2.92 -14.86
N LEU A 48 5.27 2.26 -14.34
CA LEU A 48 5.13 0.80 -14.35
C LEU A 48 4.33 0.27 -15.54
N ASN A 49 3.54 1.13 -16.19
CA ASN A 49 2.67 0.75 -17.31
C ASN A 49 2.81 1.73 -18.49
N PRO A 50 3.98 1.78 -19.13
CA PRO A 50 4.31 2.79 -20.15
C PRO A 50 3.44 2.72 -21.42
N ASP A 51 2.72 1.61 -21.62
CA ASP A 51 1.81 1.43 -22.76
C ASP A 51 0.40 1.98 -22.49
N ALA A 52 0.12 2.48 -21.28
CA ALA A 52 -1.18 3.05 -20.94
C ALA A 52 -1.35 4.46 -21.50
N GLU A 53 -2.51 4.73 -22.12
CA GLU A 53 -2.89 6.07 -22.50
C GLU A 53 -3.50 6.82 -21.31
N VAL A 54 -2.87 7.90 -20.89
CA VAL A 54 -3.40 8.79 -19.85
C VAL A 54 -4.59 9.58 -20.39
N GLN A 55 -5.72 9.51 -19.68
CA GLN A 55 -6.94 10.25 -20.03
C GLN A 55 -7.31 11.19 -18.88
N ALA A 56 -8.05 12.27 -19.22
CA ALA A 56 -8.65 13.09 -18.17
C ALA A 56 -9.68 12.26 -17.40
N GLY A 57 -9.54 12.20 -16.09
CA GLY A 57 -10.44 11.39 -15.26
C GLY A 57 -9.97 11.27 -13.82
N ASN A 58 -10.66 10.45 -13.05
CA ASN A 58 -10.27 10.19 -11.68
C ASN A 58 -8.89 9.55 -11.60
N ILE A 59 -8.20 9.80 -10.52
CA ILE A 59 -6.93 9.19 -10.18
C ILE A 59 -7.10 8.40 -8.88
N ALA A 60 -6.51 7.22 -8.81
CA ALA A 60 -6.42 6.45 -7.58
C ALA A 60 -5.03 6.60 -6.96
N VAL A 61 -4.96 6.55 -5.64
CA VAL A 61 -3.69 6.56 -4.90
C VAL A 61 -3.72 5.46 -3.87
N ILE A 62 -2.71 4.61 -3.86
CA ILE A 62 -2.52 3.54 -2.89
C ILE A 62 -1.14 3.64 -2.28
N ALA A 63 -1.03 3.49 -0.96
CA ALA A 63 0.21 3.71 -0.24
C ALA A 63 0.42 2.69 0.86
N ALA A 64 1.36 1.78 0.65
CA ALA A 64 1.78 0.82 1.65
C ALA A 64 2.91 1.39 2.52
N GLY A 65 2.70 1.38 3.83
CA GLY A 65 3.62 1.87 4.85
C GLY A 65 3.45 1.10 6.16
N THR A 66 3.30 1.79 7.30
CA THR A 66 2.90 1.17 8.56
C THR A 66 1.52 0.51 8.42
N GLY A 67 0.62 1.15 7.71
CA GLY A 67 -0.68 0.63 7.26
C GLY A 67 -0.80 0.66 5.74
N LEU A 68 -2.03 0.44 5.25
CA LEU A 68 -2.40 0.59 3.84
C LEU A 68 -3.39 1.74 3.69
N GLY A 69 -2.94 2.81 3.05
CA GLY A 69 -3.80 3.95 2.73
C GLY A 69 -4.29 3.92 1.29
N GLU A 70 -5.54 4.31 1.09
CA GLU A 70 -6.16 4.46 -0.23
C GLU A 70 -6.90 5.79 -0.32
N ALA A 71 -6.76 6.48 -1.44
CA ALA A 71 -7.48 7.71 -1.72
C ALA A 71 -7.88 7.80 -3.19
N ILE A 72 -8.88 8.62 -3.47
CA ILE A 72 -9.35 8.92 -4.81
C ILE A 72 -9.21 10.41 -5.04
N LEU A 73 -8.69 10.80 -6.19
CA LEU A 73 -8.74 12.16 -6.67
C LEU A 73 -9.86 12.22 -7.72
N TYR A 74 -11.02 12.70 -7.31
CA TYR A 74 -12.18 12.87 -8.18
C TYR A 74 -11.95 14.01 -9.16
N TRP A 75 -12.18 13.75 -10.45
CA TRP A 75 -12.10 14.73 -11.53
C TRP A 75 -13.46 15.39 -11.79
N ASP A 76 -13.57 16.69 -11.63
CA ASP A 76 -14.81 17.44 -11.86
C ASP A 76 -14.95 18.03 -13.27
N GLY A 77 -13.97 17.77 -14.15
CA GLY A 77 -13.86 18.35 -15.48
C GLY A 77 -12.85 19.50 -15.58
N ASP A 78 -12.36 20.02 -14.46
CA ASP A 78 -11.42 21.13 -14.38
C ASP A 78 -10.23 20.82 -13.44
N LYS A 79 -10.51 20.23 -12.28
CA LYS A 79 -9.51 19.92 -11.25
C LYS A 79 -9.83 18.66 -10.47
N HIS A 80 -8.81 18.15 -9.77
CA HIS A 80 -8.94 17.01 -8.89
C HIS A 80 -9.34 17.44 -7.47
N HIS A 81 -10.27 16.68 -6.87
CA HIS A 81 -10.71 16.82 -5.48
C HIS A 81 -10.34 15.56 -4.71
N PRO A 82 -9.57 15.66 -3.62
CA PRO A 82 -9.22 14.50 -2.83
C PRO A 82 -10.44 13.99 -2.05
N MET A 83 -10.61 12.68 -2.08
CA MET A 83 -11.59 11.91 -1.32
C MET A 83 -10.85 10.87 -0.49
N ALA A 84 -10.89 11.00 0.82
CA ALA A 84 -10.35 9.98 1.73
C ALA A 84 -11.20 8.72 1.66
N THR A 85 -10.56 7.57 1.80
CA THR A 85 -11.21 6.27 1.97
C THR A 85 -10.54 5.50 3.12
N GLU A 86 -11.20 4.46 3.57
CA GLU A 86 -10.65 3.43 4.45
C GLU A 86 -10.52 2.10 3.67
N GLY A 87 -10.21 2.19 2.38
CA GLY A 87 -10.15 1.06 1.46
C GLY A 87 -9.15 -0.02 1.87
N GLY A 88 -8.04 0.34 2.51
CA GLY A 88 -7.08 -0.61 3.04
C GLY A 88 -7.67 -1.59 4.07
N HIS A 89 -8.79 -1.24 4.70
CA HIS A 89 -9.54 -2.10 5.60
C HIS A 89 -10.56 -2.99 4.90
N SER A 90 -10.68 -2.95 3.57
CA SER A 90 -11.54 -3.88 2.82
C SER A 90 -11.02 -5.32 2.90
N ASP A 91 -11.89 -6.29 2.59
CA ASP A 91 -11.55 -7.72 2.64
C ASP A 91 -10.41 -8.06 1.65
N LEU A 92 -9.47 -8.89 2.11
CA LEU A 92 -8.45 -9.49 1.28
C LEU A 92 -9.09 -10.42 0.25
N ALA A 93 -9.00 -10.10 -1.03
CA ALA A 93 -9.54 -10.87 -2.14
C ALA A 93 -8.52 -11.92 -2.64
N ALA A 94 -8.67 -13.18 -2.20
CA ALA A 94 -7.84 -14.28 -2.67
C ALA A 94 -8.23 -14.67 -4.12
N GLN A 95 -7.26 -14.80 -5.03
CA GLN A 95 -7.48 -15.06 -6.46
C GLN A 95 -6.98 -16.46 -6.91
N ASN A 96 -6.12 -17.11 -6.12
CA ASN A 96 -5.54 -18.41 -6.45
C ASN A 96 -5.42 -19.30 -5.22
N ALA A 97 -5.07 -20.58 -5.43
CA ALA A 97 -5.01 -21.58 -4.36
C ALA A 97 -4.07 -21.19 -3.21
N GLN A 98 -2.89 -20.60 -3.51
CA GLN A 98 -1.94 -20.16 -2.49
C GLN A 98 -2.53 -19.02 -1.64
N GLN A 99 -3.21 -18.07 -2.27
CA GLN A 99 -3.86 -16.95 -1.57
C GLN A 99 -5.08 -17.40 -0.75
N TYR A 100 -5.81 -18.43 -1.18
CA TYR A 100 -6.86 -19.05 -0.34
C TYR A 100 -6.27 -19.71 0.92
N LEU A 101 -5.12 -20.39 0.80
CA LEU A 101 -4.41 -20.95 1.95
C LEU A 101 -3.88 -19.86 2.87
N LEU A 102 -3.35 -18.76 2.32
CA LEU A 102 -2.93 -17.59 3.08
C LEU A 102 -4.09 -16.97 3.86
N LEU A 103 -5.25 -16.77 3.21
CA LEU A 103 -6.45 -16.24 3.87
C LEU A 103 -6.90 -17.18 5.01
N ALA A 104 -6.90 -18.50 4.80
CA ALA A 104 -7.23 -19.47 5.82
C ALA A 104 -6.22 -19.47 6.99
N TYR A 105 -4.93 -19.26 6.70
CA TYR A 105 -3.89 -19.11 7.71
C TYR A 105 -4.11 -17.85 8.55
N LEU A 106 -4.35 -16.70 7.93
CA LEU A 106 -4.58 -15.42 8.61
C LEU A 106 -5.83 -15.44 9.49
N ARG A 107 -6.88 -16.15 9.08
CA ARG A 107 -8.11 -16.32 9.87
C ARG A 107 -7.91 -17.02 11.20
N LYS A 108 -6.80 -17.72 11.41
CA LYS A 108 -6.43 -18.24 12.74
C LYS A 108 -6.21 -17.11 13.76
N SER A 109 -5.64 -15.98 13.32
CA SER A 109 -5.35 -14.79 14.14
C SER A 109 -6.40 -13.69 14.01
N TYR A 110 -7.11 -13.64 12.88
CA TYR A 110 -8.12 -12.65 12.53
C TYR A 110 -9.42 -13.34 12.09
N PRO A 111 -10.17 -13.97 13.02
CA PRO A 111 -11.28 -14.87 12.68
C PRO A 111 -12.45 -14.16 11.97
N ASP A 112 -12.72 -12.91 12.34
CA ASP A 112 -13.88 -12.18 11.85
C ASP A 112 -13.60 -11.48 10.51
N HIS A 113 -12.40 -10.91 10.35
CA HIS A 113 -12.07 -10.06 9.22
C HIS A 113 -10.56 -10.05 8.91
N VAL A 114 -10.20 -10.30 7.67
CA VAL A 114 -8.83 -10.15 7.16
C VAL A 114 -8.81 -9.04 6.13
N SER A 115 -8.33 -7.87 6.53
CA SER A 115 -8.20 -6.73 5.63
C SER A 115 -6.99 -6.83 4.70
N CYS A 116 -7.02 -6.09 3.59
CA CYS A 116 -5.87 -5.91 2.69
C CYS A 116 -4.65 -5.40 3.45
N GLU A 117 -4.83 -4.50 4.40
CA GLU A 117 -3.75 -3.94 5.24
C GLU A 117 -2.98 -5.01 6.02
N ARG A 118 -3.61 -6.15 6.42
CA ARG A 118 -2.91 -7.23 7.13
C ARG A 118 -1.76 -7.80 6.32
N ILE A 119 -1.79 -7.65 5.00
CA ILE A 119 -0.74 -8.11 4.08
C ILE A 119 -0.01 -6.93 3.44
N LEU A 120 -0.73 -5.91 2.99
CA LEU A 120 -0.17 -4.79 2.24
C LEU A 120 0.31 -3.66 3.15
N SER A 121 1.09 -4.03 4.16
CA SER A 121 1.73 -3.11 5.11
C SER A 121 3.05 -3.68 5.62
N GLY A 122 3.73 -2.94 6.50
CA GLY A 122 5.00 -3.40 7.07
C GLY A 122 4.89 -4.78 7.70
N ILE A 123 3.89 -5.02 8.56
CA ILE A 123 3.67 -6.31 9.23
C ILE A 123 3.35 -7.45 8.25
N GLY A 124 2.86 -7.13 7.07
CA GLY A 124 2.50 -8.12 6.06
C GLY A 124 3.66 -9.00 5.63
N PHE A 125 4.89 -8.49 5.60
CA PHE A 125 6.06 -9.31 5.29
C PHE A 125 6.27 -10.43 6.30
N SER A 126 6.08 -10.17 7.59
CA SER A 126 6.12 -11.21 8.62
C SER A 126 4.97 -12.22 8.46
N HIS A 127 3.75 -11.75 8.18
CA HIS A 127 2.61 -12.65 7.96
C HIS A 127 2.83 -13.58 6.76
N LEU A 128 3.36 -13.06 5.65
CA LEU A 128 3.68 -13.85 4.47
C LEU A 128 4.81 -14.84 4.73
N TYR A 129 5.87 -14.39 5.38
CA TYR A 129 7.00 -15.25 5.73
C TYR A 129 6.56 -16.40 6.65
N ASP A 130 5.82 -16.11 7.72
CA ASP A 130 5.34 -17.10 8.68
C ASP A 130 4.36 -18.09 8.04
N PHE A 131 3.49 -17.61 7.16
CA PHE A 131 2.63 -18.46 6.34
C PHE A 131 3.44 -19.43 5.47
N LEU A 132 4.45 -18.96 4.79
CA LEU A 132 5.29 -19.81 3.93
C LEU A 132 6.11 -20.83 4.74
N CYS A 133 6.55 -20.47 5.95
CA CYS A 133 7.14 -21.43 6.89
C CYS A 133 6.14 -22.51 7.30
N ASP A 134 4.90 -22.13 7.66
CA ASP A 134 3.81 -23.06 8.05
C ASP A 134 3.47 -24.04 6.91
N GLN A 135 3.55 -23.57 5.66
CA GLN A 135 3.34 -24.41 4.47
C GLN A 135 4.55 -25.26 4.07
N GLY A 136 5.70 -25.13 4.74
CA GLY A 136 6.91 -25.87 4.42
C GLY A 136 7.49 -25.50 3.05
N PHE A 137 7.34 -24.26 2.60
CA PHE A 137 7.83 -23.79 1.29
C PHE A 137 9.35 -23.92 1.19
N ALA A 138 10.08 -23.47 2.22
CA ALA A 138 11.53 -23.60 2.37
C ALA A 138 11.89 -23.59 3.87
N PRO A 139 13.11 -24.01 4.25
CA PRO A 139 13.59 -23.86 5.62
C PRO A 139 13.61 -22.39 6.05
N PRO A 140 13.30 -22.08 7.32
CA PRO A 140 13.40 -20.72 7.85
C PRO A 140 14.79 -20.14 7.65
N CYS A 141 14.85 -18.88 7.21
CA CYS A 141 16.08 -18.13 7.02
C CYS A 141 16.72 -17.79 8.37
N PRO A 142 17.98 -18.17 8.63
CA PRO A 142 18.63 -17.89 9.91
C PRO A 142 18.89 -16.40 10.17
N ASP A 143 18.91 -15.57 9.10
CA ASP A 143 19.14 -14.14 9.20
C ASP A 143 17.88 -13.34 9.50
N VAL A 144 16.69 -13.98 9.43
CA VAL A 144 15.42 -13.34 9.80
C VAL A 144 15.25 -13.41 11.31
N PRO A 145 15.23 -12.26 12.01
CA PRO A 145 15.16 -12.26 13.47
C PRO A 145 13.80 -12.76 13.99
N ASP A 146 13.79 -13.23 15.22
CA ASP A 146 12.56 -13.57 15.94
C ASP A 146 11.66 -12.35 16.15
N THR A 147 10.37 -12.61 16.35
CA THR A 147 9.34 -11.56 16.57
C THR A 147 9.58 -10.72 17.84
N GLN A 148 10.41 -11.19 18.76
CA GLN A 148 10.76 -10.49 20.02
C GLN A 148 12.07 -9.70 19.91
N SER A 149 12.73 -9.71 18.74
CA SER A 149 13.97 -8.96 18.50
C SER A 149 13.69 -7.45 18.37
N ASP A 150 14.65 -6.63 18.81
CA ASP A 150 14.62 -5.17 18.56
C ASP A 150 14.91 -4.80 17.09
N ILE A 151 15.32 -5.77 16.27
CA ILE A 151 15.59 -5.59 14.84
C ILE A 151 14.27 -5.65 14.08
N ASP A 152 14.04 -4.71 13.17
CA ASP A 152 12.85 -4.71 12.31
C ASP A 152 12.86 -5.91 11.36
N ARG A 153 12.18 -6.98 11.79
CA ARG A 153 12.03 -8.24 11.06
C ARG A 153 11.46 -8.05 9.65
N ASN A 154 10.51 -7.14 9.50
CA ASN A 154 9.87 -6.88 8.20
C ASN A 154 10.83 -6.23 7.21
N ALA A 155 11.68 -5.32 7.69
CA ALA A 155 12.74 -4.72 6.88
C ALA A 155 13.78 -5.76 6.46
N VAL A 156 14.12 -6.71 7.32
CA VAL A 156 15.05 -7.82 6.98
C VAL A 156 14.45 -8.72 5.93
N ILE A 157 13.20 -9.19 6.11
CA ILE A 157 12.50 -10.06 5.15
C ILE A 157 12.41 -9.37 3.78
N SER A 158 11.96 -8.11 3.74
CA SER A 158 11.82 -7.39 2.47
C SER A 158 13.18 -7.19 1.77
N ARG A 159 14.24 -6.85 2.51
CA ARG A 159 15.59 -6.69 1.96
C ARG A 159 16.13 -7.99 1.37
N LEU A 160 16.09 -9.08 2.14
CA LEU A 160 16.58 -10.40 1.68
C LEU A 160 15.75 -10.93 0.50
N GLY A 161 14.46 -10.63 0.49
CA GLY A 161 13.58 -11.02 -0.60
C GLY A 161 13.83 -10.23 -1.88
N VAL A 162 14.01 -8.92 -1.79
CA VAL A 162 14.32 -8.07 -2.95
C VAL A 162 15.70 -8.36 -3.52
N SER A 163 16.70 -8.66 -2.68
CA SER A 163 18.04 -9.05 -3.15
C SER A 163 18.10 -10.48 -3.69
N GLY A 164 17.11 -11.33 -3.39
CA GLY A 164 17.12 -12.75 -3.75
C GLY A 164 18.11 -13.61 -2.95
N GLU A 165 18.63 -13.08 -1.84
CA GLU A 165 19.58 -13.79 -0.98
C GLU A 165 18.94 -14.99 -0.25
N ASP A 166 17.63 -14.95 -0.03
CA ASP A 166 16.88 -16.02 0.61
C ASP A 166 15.58 -16.34 -0.15
N SER A 167 15.33 -17.62 -0.42
CA SER A 167 14.19 -18.07 -1.24
C SER A 167 12.84 -17.88 -0.57
N LEU A 168 12.78 -18.03 0.76
CA LEU A 168 11.55 -17.84 1.53
C LEU A 168 11.16 -16.36 1.58
N CYS A 169 12.14 -15.48 1.81
CA CYS A 169 11.96 -14.03 1.76
C CYS A 169 11.60 -13.56 0.34
N ALA A 170 12.21 -14.13 -0.70
CA ALA A 170 11.89 -13.80 -2.09
C ALA A 170 10.45 -14.17 -2.44
N GLU A 171 9.97 -15.33 -2.00
CA GLU A 171 8.58 -15.74 -2.20
C GLU A 171 7.60 -14.84 -1.40
N ALA A 172 7.97 -14.42 -0.18
CA ALA A 172 7.16 -13.47 0.59
C ALA A 172 7.02 -12.11 -0.14
N VAL A 173 8.11 -11.59 -0.70
CA VAL A 173 8.08 -10.36 -1.52
C VAL A 173 7.26 -10.57 -2.79
N ARG A 174 7.40 -11.71 -3.47
CA ARG A 174 6.62 -12.04 -4.68
C ARG A 174 5.11 -12.03 -4.39
N LEU A 175 4.67 -12.68 -3.31
CA LEU A 175 3.26 -12.69 -2.87
C LEU A 175 2.78 -11.30 -2.50
N PHE A 176 3.59 -10.50 -1.80
CA PHE A 176 3.27 -9.12 -1.48
C PHE A 176 3.01 -8.32 -2.77
N VAL A 177 3.93 -8.39 -3.72
CA VAL A 177 3.86 -7.65 -5.00
C VAL A 177 2.62 -8.07 -5.81
N GLU A 178 2.31 -9.38 -5.85
CA GLU A 178 1.13 -9.90 -6.55
C GLU A 178 -0.16 -9.36 -5.92
N LEU A 179 -0.31 -9.46 -4.60
CA LEU A 179 -1.48 -8.95 -3.88
C LEU A 179 -1.58 -7.42 -3.97
N TYR A 180 -0.45 -6.73 -3.97
CA TYR A 180 -0.43 -5.27 -4.11
C TYR A 180 -0.89 -4.83 -5.50
N GLY A 181 -0.47 -5.53 -6.56
CA GLY A 181 -0.97 -5.32 -7.91
C GLY A 181 -2.48 -5.53 -8.01
N ALA A 182 -2.97 -6.64 -7.44
CA ALA A 182 -4.41 -6.97 -7.46
C ALA A 182 -5.26 -5.91 -6.75
N GLU A 183 -4.88 -5.45 -5.54
CA GLU A 183 -5.65 -4.41 -4.84
C GLU A 183 -5.54 -3.05 -5.54
N THR A 184 -4.37 -2.73 -6.10
CA THR A 184 -4.22 -1.54 -6.94
C THR A 184 -5.18 -1.56 -8.14
N GLY A 185 -5.33 -2.72 -8.79
CA GLY A 185 -6.31 -2.92 -9.87
C GLY A 185 -7.76 -2.80 -9.40
N ASN A 186 -8.09 -3.39 -8.25
CA ASN A 186 -9.41 -3.24 -7.62
C ASN A 186 -9.75 -1.77 -7.33
N LEU A 187 -8.80 -1.02 -6.79
CA LEU A 187 -8.98 0.41 -6.51
C LEU A 187 -9.17 1.20 -7.81
N ALA A 188 -8.38 0.90 -8.85
CA ALA A 188 -8.53 1.54 -10.16
C ALA A 188 -9.92 1.31 -10.75
N LEU A 189 -10.45 0.09 -10.67
CA LEU A 189 -11.80 -0.26 -11.14
C LEU A 189 -12.88 0.45 -10.32
N LYS A 190 -12.79 0.40 -8.99
CA LYS A 190 -13.77 1.01 -8.06
C LYS A 190 -13.85 2.53 -8.23
N SER A 191 -12.74 3.18 -8.52
CA SER A 191 -12.65 4.64 -8.69
C SER A 191 -12.80 5.12 -10.13
N LEU A 192 -12.86 4.19 -11.10
CA LEU A 192 -12.78 4.50 -12.54
C LEU A 192 -11.57 5.43 -12.83
N ALA A 193 -10.38 4.98 -12.42
CA ALA A 193 -9.15 5.76 -12.41
C ALA A 193 -8.53 5.88 -13.83
N THR A 194 -9.26 6.49 -14.77
CA THR A 194 -8.78 6.70 -16.14
C THR A 194 -7.66 7.74 -16.25
N GLY A 195 -7.51 8.58 -15.23
CA GLY A 195 -6.40 9.53 -15.09
C GLY A 195 -5.11 8.92 -14.54
N GLY A 196 -5.14 7.65 -14.14
CA GLY A 196 -3.98 6.92 -13.67
C GLY A 196 -4.08 6.44 -12.22
N VAL A 197 -3.06 5.70 -11.80
CA VAL A 197 -2.91 5.22 -10.43
C VAL A 197 -1.51 5.56 -9.92
N PHE A 198 -1.43 6.21 -8.77
CA PHE A 198 -0.17 6.47 -8.09
C PHE A 198 0.04 5.48 -6.94
N ILE A 199 1.25 4.95 -6.86
CA ILE A 199 1.70 4.08 -5.78
C ILE A 199 2.66 4.88 -4.91
N GLY A 200 2.29 5.07 -3.66
CA GLY A 200 3.06 5.82 -2.68
C GLY A 200 3.49 4.96 -1.49
N GLY A 201 3.95 5.65 -0.45
CA GLY A 201 4.38 5.01 0.79
C GLY A 201 5.80 4.47 0.75
N GLY A 202 6.37 4.25 1.93
CA GLY A 202 7.77 3.86 2.07
C GLY A 202 8.09 2.44 1.60
N ILE A 203 7.10 1.56 1.49
CA ILE A 203 7.30 0.17 1.04
C ILE A 203 7.49 0.12 -0.47
N GLY A 204 6.62 0.80 -1.25
CA GLY A 204 6.69 0.80 -2.71
C GLY A 204 8.08 1.15 -3.23
N ALA A 205 8.70 2.20 -2.70
CA ALA A 205 10.05 2.61 -3.07
C ALA A 205 11.13 1.55 -2.75
N LYS A 206 10.96 0.79 -1.67
CA LYS A 206 11.92 -0.26 -1.25
C LYS A 206 11.84 -1.53 -2.07
N ILE A 207 10.66 -1.85 -2.63
CA ILE A 207 10.43 -3.07 -3.40
C ILE A 207 10.23 -2.81 -4.90
N VAL A 208 10.58 -1.61 -5.37
CA VAL A 208 10.34 -1.18 -6.76
C VAL A 208 10.90 -2.15 -7.79
N SER A 209 12.09 -2.71 -7.56
CA SER A 209 12.69 -3.71 -8.46
C SER A 209 11.85 -4.99 -8.56
N ALA A 210 11.26 -5.44 -7.46
CA ALA A 210 10.35 -6.58 -7.46
C ALA A 210 9.00 -6.26 -8.13
N MET A 211 8.57 -5.00 -8.13
CA MET A 211 7.35 -4.57 -8.85
C MET A 211 7.56 -4.52 -10.37
N GLN A 212 8.81 -4.33 -10.83
CA GLN A 212 9.18 -4.28 -12.24
C GLN A 212 9.36 -5.66 -12.90
N ASP A 213 9.33 -6.76 -12.15
CA ASP A 213 9.51 -8.12 -12.67
C ASP A 213 8.28 -8.67 -13.45
N GLY A 214 7.22 -7.87 -13.54
CA GLY A 214 5.98 -8.17 -14.24
C GLY A 214 4.89 -8.80 -13.38
N ASN A 215 5.19 -9.28 -12.16
CA ASN A 215 4.18 -9.89 -11.27
C ASN A 215 3.11 -8.86 -10.84
N PHE A 216 3.56 -7.64 -10.51
CA PHE A 216 2.67 -6.54 -10.15
C PHE A 216 1.68 -6.24 -11.28
N MET A 217 2.19 -5.99 -12.50
CA MET A 217 1.36 -5.60 -13.65
C MET A 217 0.46 -6.74 -14.13
N ARG A 218 0.89 -8.00 -14.00
CA ARG A 218 0.03 -9.15 -14.31
C ARG A 218 -1.16 -9.25 -13.34
N ALA A 219 -0.97 -8.94 -12.07
CA ALA A 219 -2.03 -8.95 -11.07
C ALA A 219 -2.91 -7.70 -11.12
N PHE A 220 -2.36 -6.56 -11.56
CA PHE A 220 -3.07 -5.30 -11.76
C PHE A 220 -4.07 -5.38 -12.93
N LYS A 221 -3.70 -6.02 -14.05
CA LYS A 221 -4.51 -6.20 -15.27
C LYS A 221 -5.50 -7.36 -15.16
#